data_dfff5cf1a65c27bb749d129466efd9ac
#
_entry.id   dfff5cf1a65c27bb749d129466efd9ac
#
_cell.length_a   1.000
_cell.length_b   1.000
_cell.length_c   1.000
_cell.angle_alpha   90.00
_cell.angle_beta   90.00
_cell.angle_gamma   90.00
#
_symmetry.space_group_name_H-M   'P 1'
#
loop_
_entity.id
_entity.type
_entity.pdbx_description
1 polymer ?
#
loop_
_entity_poly.entity_id
_entity_poly.type
_entity_poly.pdbx_seq_one_letter_code
_entity_poly.pdbx_strand_id
1 'polypeptide(L)'
;MKKLIVAAFAGLTMLNCKNKEQKTETVNTDPQEVIAEKIAALDLGCYVFDDGKNNVSLEITENGEEIKGNISYALYEKDKNSGKFSGKFKEGILIADYTFLSEGKESIRQVAFKAEGDKLTEGYGELNSEGTVFKDISNIQFTSKMPLTKTECSK
;
A
#
# COMPACT_ATOMS: atom_id res chain seq x y z
N MET A 1 27.56 59.19 -34.79
CA MET A 1 26.79 59.99 -35.74
C MET A 1 25.32 59.67 -35.58
N LYS A 2 24.54 60.69 -35.13
CA LYS A 2 23.16 60.96 -35.50
C LYS A 2 22.15 59.80 -35.35
N LYS A 3 20.96 59.88 -34.77
CA LYS A 3 20.14 61.02 -34.26
C LYS A 3 19.08 60.42 -33.34
N LEU A 4 18.73 61.20 -32.30
CA LEU A 4 17.46 61.22 -31.57
C LEU A 4 16.22 61.12 -32.48
N ILE A 5 15.15 60.55 -31.97
CA ILE A 5 13.79 61.15 -31.95
C ILE A 5 13.01 60.62 -30.74
N VAL A 6 12.53 61.59 -29.98
CA VAL A 6 11.56 61.52 -28.88
C VAL A 6 10.16 61.50 -29.45
N ALA A 7 9.24 60.75 -28.93
CA ALA A 7 7.83 61.07 -28.94
C ALA A 7 7.13 60.48 -27.71
N ALA A 8 6.77 61.32 -26.80
CA ALA A 8 5.82 61.09 -25.71
C ALA A 8 4.40 61.07 -26.26
N PHE A 9 3.57 60.17 -25.78
CA PHE A 9 2.13 60.40 -25.78
C PHE A 9 1.53 59.86 -24.46
N ALA A 10 1.01 60.80 -23.71
CA ALA A 10 0.18 60.57 -22.55
C ALA A 10 -1.25 60.25 -22.99
N GLY A 11 -1.92 59.40 -22.24
CA GLY A 11 -3.34 59.11 -22.45
C GLY A 11 -3.90 58.25 -21.31
N LEU A 12 -4.51 58.85 -20.53
CA LEU A 12 -5.46 58.90 -19.42
C LEU A 12 -6.46 57.73 -19.36
N THR A 13 -6.62 57.18 -18.15
CA THR A 13 -7.84 56.67 -17.47
C THR A 13 -8.70 55.60 -18.13
N MET A 14 -8.96 54.53 -17.41
CA MET A 14 -10.30 54.14 -16.93
C MET A 14 -10.16 53.06 -15.84
N LEU A 15 -10.53 53.43 -14.63
CA LEU A 15 -10.91 52.49 -13.57
C LEU A 15 -12.15 51.72 -14.04
N ASN A 16 -12.06 50.41 -14.12
CA ASN A 16 -13.23 49.56 -14.18
C ASN A 16 -13.09 48.41 -13.19
N CYS A 17 -13.57 48.65 -11.97
CA CYS A 17 -13.89 47.62 -11.02
C CYS A 17 -15.02 46.80 -11.60
N LYS A 18 -14.77 45.61 -12.09
CA LYS A 18 -15.78 44.60 -12.37
C LYS A 18 -15.58 43.41 -11.44
N ASN A 19 -16.47 43.38 -10.45
CA ASN A 19 -16.77 42.29 -9.58
C ASN A 19 -16.79 41.01 -10.39
N LYS A 20 -15.83 40.08 -10.19
CA LYS A 20 -15.89 38.76 -10.75
C LYS A 20 -16.38 37.82 -9.66
N GLU A 21 -17.63 37.43 -9.80
CA GLU A 21 -18.24 36.33 -9.06
C GLU A 21 -17.30 35.15 -9.02
N GLN A 22 -17.06 34.69 -7.81
CA GLN A 22 -16.33 33.52 -7.50
C GLN A 22 -17.17 32.32 -7.95
N LYS A 23 -16.86 31.82 -9.13
CA LYS A 23 -17.43 30.59 -9.63
C LYS A 23 -16.90 29.46 -8.76
N THR A 24 -17.75 28.97 -7.88
CA THR A 24 -17.53 27.72 -7.15
C THR A 24 -17.43 26.61 -8.19
N GLU A 25 -16.23 26.17 -8.48
CA GLU A 25 -16.01 24.94 -9.21
C GLU A 25 -16.44 23.80 -8.28
N THR A 26 -17.58 23.23 -8.55
CA THR A 26 -17.95 21.93 -8.02
C THR A 26 -16.95 20.93 -8.57
N VAL A 27 -16.02 20.52 -7.72
CA VAL A 27 -15.14 19.37 -7.99
C VAL A 27 -16.07 18.16 -8.08
N ASN A 28 -16.37 17.74 -9.29
CA ASN A 28 -16.92 16.43 -9.55
C ASN A 28 -15.85 15.39 -9.19
N THR A 29 -15.89 14.94 -7.95
CA THR A 29 -15.06 13.81 -7.52
C THR A 29 -15.66 12.56 -8.16
N ASP A 30 -15.01 12.07 -9.19
CA ASP A 30 -15.34 10.81 -9.84
C ASP A 30 -15.25 9.66 -8.79
N PRO A 31 -16.27 8.78 -8.68
CA PRO A 31 -16.23 7.64 -7.77
C PRO A 31 -15.01 6.71 -7.96
N GLN A 32 -14.39 6.74 -9.14
CA GLN A 32 -13.18 5.98 -9.44
C GLN A 32 -11.93 6.54 -8.70
N GLU A 33 -11.85 7.85 -8.50
CA GLU A 33 -10.71 8.47 -7.80
C GLU A 33 -10.73 8.15 -6.29
N VAL A 34 -11.92 8.09 -5.69
CA VAL A 34 -12.09 7.71 -4.28
C VAL A 34 -11.73 6.24 -4.02
N ILE A 35 -11.99 5.36 -5.00
CA ILE A 35 -11.63 3.93 -4.89
C ILE A 35 -10.11 3.74 -5.05
N ALA A 36 -9.47 4.49 -5.96
CA ALA A 36 -8.02 4.42 -6.15
C ALA A 36 -7.25 4.95 -4.93
N GLU A 37 -7.75 6.00 -4.28
CA GLU A 37 -7.14 6.55 -3.06
C GLU A 37 -7.27 5.60 -1.86
N LYS A 38 -8.38 4.84 -1.79
CA LYS A 38 -8.59 3.84 -0.72
C LYS A 38 -7.69 2.60 -0.86
N ILE A 39 -7.27 2.26 -2.08
CA ILE A 39 -6.35 1.14 -2.34
C ILE A 39 -4.89 1.52 -2.03
N ALA A 40 -4.57 2.81 -1.94
CA ALA A 40 -3.21 3.29 -1.69
C ALA A 40 -2.73 3.15 -0.24
N ALA A 41 -3.60 2.81 0.70
CA ALA A 41 -3.26 2.62 2.10
C ALA A 41 -3.75 1.27 2.62
N LEU A 42 -2.85 0.54 3.26
CA LEU A 42 -3.21 -0.70 3.95
C LEU A 42 -3.78 -0.34 5.33
N ASP A 43 -5.01 -0.70 5.60
CA ASP A 43 -5.65 -0.37 6.86
C ASP A 43 -5.03 -1.14 8.04
N LEU A 44 -4.92 -0.47 9.19
CA LEU A 44 -4.62 -1.13 10.45
C LEU A 44 -5.68 -2.17 10.80
N GLY A 45 -5.27 -3.24 11.50
CA GLY A 45 -6.17 -4.28 11.97
C GLY A 45 -5.79 -5.67 11.51
N CYS A 46 -6.72 -6.59 11.66
CA CYS A 46 -6.50 -8.02 11.47
C CYS A 46 -7.10 -8.52 10.16
N TYR A 47 -6.36 -9.40 9.50
CA TYR A 47 -6.76 -10.11 8.30
C TYR A 47 -6.57 -11.61 8.55
N VAL A 48 -7.58 -12.40 8.34
CA VAL A 48 -7.57 -13.82 8.69
C VAL A 48 -8.13 -14.67 7.55
N PHE A 49 -7.50 -15.80 7.34
CA PHE A 49 -8.05 -16.96 6.65
C PHE A 49 -8.20 -18.10 7.65
N ASP A 50 -9.36 -18.73 7.69
CA ASP A 50 -9.60 -19.92 8.51
C ASP A 50 -10.59 -20.84 7.79
N ASP A 51 -10.20 -22.07 7.53
CA ASP A 51 -11.05 -23.13 6.93
C ASP A 51 -11.33 -24.28 7.90
N GLY A 52 -10.99 -24.10 9.19
CA GLY A 52 -11.10 -25.12 10.24
C GLY A 52 -9.94 -26.11 10.29
N LYS A 53 -9.03 -26.10 9.30
CA LYS A 53 -7.79 -26.90 9.26
C LYS A 53 -6.56 -26.02 9.15
N ASN A 54 -6.66 -25.00 8.32
CA ASN A 54 -5.59 -24.02 8.12
C ASN A 54 -6.04 -22.69 8.67
N ASN A 55 -5.16 -22.04 9.41
CA ASN A 55 -5.37 -20.68 9.87
C ASN A 55 -4.12 -19.84 9.51
N VAL A 56 -4.35 -18.73 8.84
CA VAL A 56 -3.33 -17.72 8.57
C VAL A 56 -3.86 -16.39 9.07
N SER A 57 -3.10 -15.71 9.90
CA SER A 57 -3.47 -14.39 10.42
C SER A 57 -2.35 -13.38 10.16
N LEU A 58 -2.73 -12.19 9.76
CA LEU A 58 -1.86 -11.04 9.59
C LEU A 58 -2.49 -9.85 10.32
N GLU A 59 -1.76 -9.26 11.24
CA GLU A 59 -2.15 -8.07 11.98
C GLU A 59 -1.25 -6.92 11.57
N ILE A 60 -1.81 -5.83 11.09
CA ILE A 60 -1.11 -4.58 10.81
C ILE A 60 -1.22 -3.68 12.03
N THR A 61 -0.09 -3.42 12.68
CA THR A 61 0.01 -2.60 13.89
C THR A 61 0.53 -1.19 13.61
N GLU A 62 1.31 -1.02 12.55
CA GLU A 62 1.84 0.27 12.12
C GLU A 62 1.67 0.42 10.60
N ASN A 63 1.19 1.59 10.18
CA ASN A 63 0.98 1.95 8.78
C ASN A 63 1.55 3.34 8.51
N GLY A 64 2.83 3.41 8.13
CA GLY A 64 3.58 4.63 7.85
C GLY A 64 4.45 4.46 6.61
N GLU A 65 5.68 4.95 6.66
CA GLU A 65 6.68 4.68 5.62
C GLU A 65 7.02 3.20 5.50
N GLU A 66 6.92 2.49 6.61
CA GLU A 66 6.95 1.04 6.70
C GLU A 66 5.64 0.53 7.28
N ILE A 67 5.18 -0.60 6.76
CA ILE A 67 4.06 -1.36 7.31
C ILE A 67 4.64 -2.42 8.22
N LYS A 68 4.21 -2.43 9.48
CA LYS A 68 4.68 -3.42 10.45
C LYS A 68 3.52 -4.16 11.10
N GLY A 69 3.83 -5.35 11.59
CA GLY A 69 2.82 -6.15 12.28
C GLY A 69 3.29 -7.55 12.60
N ASN A 70 2.33 -8.44 12.74
CA ASN A 70 2.55 -9.83 13.10
C ASN A 70 1.93 -10.74 12.03
N ILE A 71 2.58 -11.85 11.73
CA ILE A 71 2.01 -12.93 10.89
C ILE A 71 2.09 -14.23 11.66
N SER A 72 1.06 -15.06 11.54
CA SER A 72 1.05 -16.42 12.05
C SER A 72 0.50 -17.37 10.99
N TYR A 73 1.18 -18.50 10.80
CA TYR A 73 0.75 -19.61 9.96
C TYR A 73 0.55 -20.83 10.84
N ALA A 74 -0.64 -21.39 10.83
CA ALA A 74 -0.99 -22.67 11.44
C ALA A 74 -1.64 -23.53 10.35
N LEU A 75 -0.82 -24.22 9.59
CA LEU A 75 -1.25 -25.04 8.45
C LEU A 75 -1.37 -26.51 8.85
N TYR A 76 -2.36 -27.19 8.29
CA TYR A 76 -2.59 -28.62 8.55
C TYR A 76 -1.33 -29.45 8.31
N GLU A 77 -0.99 -30.30 9.28
CA GLU A 77 0.21 -31.15 9.25
C GLU A 77 1.55 -30.40 9.05
N LYS A 78 1.59 -29.12 9.41
CA LYS A 78 2.81 -28.31 9.41
C LYS A 78 3.01 -27.67 10.76
N ASP A 79 4.27 -27.45 11.11
CA ASP A 79 4.61 -26.71 12.31
C ASP A 79 4.07 -25.27 12.23
N LYS A 80 3.45 -24.84 13.31
CA LYS A 80 3.02 -23.45 13.44
C LYS A 80 4.24 -22.55 13.53
N ASN A 81 4.23 -21.49 12.76
CA ASN A 81 5.20 -20.40 12.93
C ASN A 81 4.49 -19.07 13.08
N SER A 82 5.09 -18.18 13.84
CA SER A 82 4.60 -16.82 14.06
C SER A 82 5.77 -15.88 14.28
N GLY A 83 5.59 -14.63 13.89
CA GLY A 83 6.64 -13.64 14.02
C GLY A 83 6.18 -12.27 13.57
N LYS A 84 7.14 -11.37 13.50
CA LYS A 84 6.94 -9.97 13.09
C LYS A 84 7.28 -9.77 11.63
N PHE A 85 6.63 -8.81 11.02
CA PHE A 85 7.03 -8.36 9.69
C PHE A 85 7.25 -6.85 9.65
N SER A 86 8.14 -6.42 8.77
CA SER A 86 8.32 -5.02 8.38
C SER A 86 8.53 -4.94 6.87
N GLY A 87 7.86 -4.02 6.20
CA GLY A 87 7.92 -3.93 4.75
C GLY A 87 7.35 -2.64 4.19
N LYS A 88 7.23 -2.61 2.88
CA LYS A 88 6.70 -1.46 2.15
C LYS A 88 5.45 -1.84 1.36
N PHE A 89 4.47 -0.95 1.40
CA PHE A 89 3.26 -1.07 0.60
C PHE A 89 3.33 -0.09 -0.56
N LYS A 90 3.30 -0.61 -1.76
CA LYS A 90 3.33 0.20 -2.97
C LYS A 90 2.47 -0.44 -4.05
N GLU A 91 1.67 0.38 -4.75
CA GLU A 91 0.84 -0.07 -5.88
C GLU A 91 -0.08 -1.26 -5.53
N GLY A 92 -0.60 -1.26 -4.29
CA GLY A 92 -1.49 -2.32 -3.84
C GLY A 92 -0.77 -3.62 -3.40
N ILE A 93 0.56 -3.61 -3.34
CA ILE A 93 1.36 -4.77 -2.96
C ILE A 93 2.21 -4.45 -1.71
N LEU A 94 2.10 -5.29 -0.70
CA LEU A 94 2.98 -5.33 0.45
C LEU A 94 4.10 -6.33 0.18
N ILE A 95 5.35 -5.86 0.22
CA ILE A 95 6.55 -6.71 0.28
C ILE A 95 7.19 -6.49 1.63
N ALA A 96 7.37 -7.56 2.40
CA ALA A 96 7.86 -7.46 3.77
C ALA A 96 8.82 -8.58 4.14
N ASP A 97 9.77 -8.26 5.00
CA ASP A 97 10.63 -9.24 5.66
C ASP A 97 9.87 -9.79 6.89
N TYR A 98 9.65 -11.07 6.90
CA TYR A 98 9.01 -11.82 7.97
C TYR A 98 10.03 -12.56 8.79
N THR A 99 10.20 -12.15 10.05
CA THR A 99 11.11 -12.75 11.04
C THR A 99 10.31 -13.63 11.98
N PHE A 100 10.64 -14.91 12.03
CA PHE A 100 9.92 -15.91 12.81
C PHE A 100 10.88 -16.93 13.45
N LEU A 101 10.36 -17.66 14.42
CA LEU A 101 11.10 -18.79 15.03
C LEU A 101 10.71 -20.08 14.31
N SER A 102 11.71 -20.82 13.86
CA SER A 102 11.59 -22.18 13.34
C SER A 102 12.55 -23.07 14.12
N GLU A 103 12.01 -24.08 14.77
CA GLU A 103 12.78 -25.04 15.60
C GLU A 103 13.72 -24.33 16.62
N GLY A 104 13.25 -23.23 17.19
CA GLY A 104 14.00 -22.44 18.16
C GLY A 104 15.10 -21.54 17.58
N LYS A 105 15.22 -21.48 16.24
CA LYS A 105 16.13 -20.56 15.53
C LYS A 105 15.36 -19.46 14.85
N GLU A 106 15.90 -18.26 14.91
CA GLU A 106 15.36 -17.13 14.14
C GLU A 106 15.62 -17.34 12.65
N SER A 107 14.59 -17.14 11.87
CA SER A 107 14.61 -17.23 10.42
C SER A 107 13.95 -16.00 9.82
N ILE A 108 14.43 -15.57 8.66
CA ILE A 108 13.87 -14.43 7.93
C ILE A 108 13.55 -14.89 6.50
N ARG A 109 12.38 -14.50 6.00
CA ARG A 109 12.02 -14.63 4.59
C ARG A 109 11.16 -13.47 4.13
N GLN A 110 11.24 -13.11 2.87
CA GLN A 110 10.28 -12.19 2.28
C GLN A 110 8.91 -12.86 2.06
N VAL A 111 7.88 -12.07 2.31
CA VAL A 111 6.49 -12.40 2.00
C VAL A 111 5.89 -11.28 1.15
N ALA A 112 4.92 -11.61 0.34
CA ALA A 112 4.24 -10.66 -0.53
C ALA A 112 2.73 -10.81 -0.40
N PHE A 113 2.00 -9.71 -0.29
CA PHE A 113 0.54 -9.69 -0.24
C PHE A 113 0.01 -8.62 -1.20
N LYS A 114 -0.95 -9.00 -2.04
CA LYS A 114 -1.72 -8.06 -2.85
C LYS A 114 -3.01 -7.71 -2.14
N ALA A 115 -3.25 -6.41 -1.99
CA ALA A 115 -4.48 -5.90 -1.42
C ALA A 115 -5.55 -5.67 -2.50
N GLU A 116 -6.75 -6.20 -2.27
CA GLU A 116 -7.92 -6.03 -3.13
C GLU A 116 -9.14 -5.81 -2.24
N GLY A 117 -9.49 -4.54 -2.01
CA GLY A 117 -10.53 -4.16 -1.06
C GLY A 117 -10.15 -4.55 0.37
N ASP A 118 -10.95 -5.40 0.99
CA ASP A 118 -10.77 -5.92 2.34
C ASP A 118 -9.99 -7.24 2.39
N LYS A 119 -9.37 -7.65 1.28
CA LYS A 119 -8.65 -8.91 1.15
C LYS A 119 -7.16 -8.71 0.89
N LEU A 120 -6.38 -9.63 1.44
CA LEU A 120 -4.95 -9.78 1.14
C LEU A 120 -4.70 -11.16 0.56
N THR A 121 -4.17 -11.22 -0.65
CA THR A 121 -3.81 -12.49 -1.30
C THR A 121 -2.30 -12.65 -1.28
N GLU A 122 -1.81 -13.72 -0.64
CA GLU A 122 -0.37 -14.01 -0.60
C GLU A 122 0.14 -14.38 -1.99
N GLY A 123 1.32 -13.86 -2.32
CA GLY A 123 2.01 -14.10 -3.57
C GLY A 123 3.24 -14.98 -3.39
N TYR A 124 3.55 -15.75 -4.42
CA TYR A 124 4.70 -16.65 -4.47
C TYR A 124 5.57 -16.33 -5.68
N GLY A 125 6.89 -16.42 -5.48
CA GLY A 125 7.88 -16.14 -6.51
C GLY A 125 9.14 -16.95 -6.29
N GLU A 126 10.05 -16.91 -7.27
CA GLU A 126 11.36 -17.53 -7.13
C GLU A 126 12.20 -16.77 -6.09
N LEU A 127 12.75 -17.51 -5.14
CA LEU A 127 13.63 -16.94 -4.11
C LEU A 127 15.11 -17.05 -4.52
N ASN A 128 15.95 -16.27 -3.85
CA ASN A 128 17.40 -16.38 -3.96
C ASN A 128 17.91 -17.76 -3.49
N SER A 129 19.20 -18.01 -3.63
CA SER A 129 19.81 -19.29 -3.24
C SER A 129 19.66 -19.63 -1.76
N GLU A 130 19.45 -18.63 -0.91
CA GLU A 130 19.25 -18.78 0.53
C GLU A 130 17.78 -19.01 0.90
N GLY A 131 16.86 -18.87 -0.06
CA GLY A 131 15.42 -19.02 0.17
C GLY A 131 14.78 -17.87 0.96
N THR A 132 15.42 -16.71 1.02
CA THR A 132 15.03 -15.60 1.91
C THR A 132 14.40 -14.41 1.17
N VAL A 133 14.80 -14.10 -0.04
CA VAL A 133 14.41 -12.89 -0.77
C VAL A 133 13.92 -13.27 -2.16
N PHE A 134 12.86 -12.63 -2.64
CA PHE A 134 12.40 -12.79 -4.02
C PHE A 134 13.47 -12.31 -5.00
N LYS A 135 13.79 -13.13 -5.99
CA LYS A 135 14.74 -12.76 -7.06
C LYS A 135 14.22 -11.61 -7.90
N ASP A 136 12.92 -11.61 -8.17
CA ASP A 136 12.24 -10.60 -8.97
C ASP A 136 10.81 -10.42 -8.46
N ILE A 137 10.55 -9.27 -7.86
CA ILE A 137 9.23 -8.93 -7.32
C ILE A 137 8.17 -8.74 -8.41
N SER A 138 8.57 -8.43 -9.66
CA SER A 138 7.64 -8.28 -10.77
C SER A 138 7.06 -9.62 -11.26
N ASN A 139 7.70 -10.72 -10.91
CA ASN A 139 7.29 -12.08 -11.28
C ASN A 139 6.52 -12.81 -10.17
N ILE A 140 6.18 -12.12 -9.07
CA ILE A 140 5.38 -12.73 -7.99
C ILE A 140 3.96 -13.00 -8.50
N GLN A 141 3.50 -14.23 -8.26
CA GLN A 141 2.15 -14.67 -8.61
C GLN A 141 1.26 -14.70 -7.37
N PHE A 142 0.23 -13.84 -7.33
CA PHE A 142 -0.72 -13.74 -6.22
C PHE A 142 -1.82 -14.80 -6.40
N THR A 143 -1.49 -16.04 -6.13
CA THR A 143 -2.32 -17.22 -6.42
C THR A 143 -2.67 -18.05 -5.20
N SER A 144 -2.41 -17.54 -3.99
CA SER A 144 -2.81 -18.22 -2.75
C SER A 144 -4.31 -18.53 -2.77
N LYS A 145 -4.65 -19.76 -2.39
CA LYS A 145 -6.03 -20.20 -2.19
C LYS A 145 -6.55 -19.87 -0.79
N MET A 146 -5.75 -19.18 0.00
CA MET A 146 -6.04 -18.75 1.37
C MET A 146 -6.03 -17.22 1.47
N PRO A 147 -6.94 -16.50 0.75
CA PRO A 147 -7.01 -15.05 0.85
C PRO A 147 -7.44 -14.66 2.26
N LEU A 148 -6.66 -13.76 2.87
CA LEU A 148 -6.99 -13.22 4.19
C LEU A 148 -8.07 -12.16 4.03
N THR A 149 -9.09 -12.18 4.87
CA THR A 149 -10.17 -11.18 4.88
C THR A 149 -10.05 -10.32 6.14
N LYS A 150 -10.27 -9.02 6.01
CA LYS A 150 -10.26 -8.09 7.14
C LYS A 150 -11.31 -8.47 8.17
N THR A 151 -10.94 -8.47 9.43
CA THR A 151 -11.80 -8.82 10.56
C THR A 151 -11.45 -8.00 11.79
N GLU A 152 -12.27 -8.10 12.81
CA GLU A 152 -11.92 -7.58 14.15
C GLU A 152 -10.79 -8.43 14.75
N CYS A 153 -9.83 -7.75 15.40
CA CYS A 153 -8.74 -8.46 16.06
C CYS A 153 -9.29 -9.19 17.31
N SER A 154 -9.02 -10.48 17.38
CA SER A 154 -9.30 -11.27 18.61
C SER A 154 -8.39 -10.76 19.72
N LYS A 155 -8.99 -10.49 20.88
CA LYS A 155 -8.28 -10.12 22.12
C LYS A 155 -7.62 -11.32 22.75
#